data_9c0a03a28a6af719de884cb507a171cf
#
_entry.id   9c0a03a28a6af719de884cb507a171cf
#
_cell.length_a   1.000
_cell.length_b   1.000
_cell.length_c   1.000
_cell.angle_alpha   90.00
_cell.angle_beta   90.00
_cell.angle_gamma   90.00
#
_symmetry.space_group_name_H-M   'P 1'
#
loop_
_entity.id
_entity.type
_entity.pdbx_description
1 polymer ?
#
loop_
_entity_poly.entity_id
_entity_poly.type
_entity_poly.pdbx_seq_one_letter_code
_entity_poly.pdbx_strand_id
1 'polypeptide(L)'
;MKKNIYIILISFYSCTSSFTLNEGDLLFQDLDSSPLCEAIEMVTPGYQEADLSHVGLIVSDKGELKVLEAIPPKVKLTKINDFLSRSADINNNPKVIVGRLKPPFTSAIKEATIFSKSKLNMKYDDSFVLNNSMYYCSELIHEAFIKDSIFKLLPMTFLHPKTKDTLDIWKEYYKELNIKIPQGDLGLNPGIMSLSKKIDIVHIYGYPKGMKK
;
A
#
# COMPACT_ATOMS: atom_id res chain seq x y z
N MET A 1 49.89 36.63 -35.14
CA MET A 1 48.42 36.67 -34.89
C MET A 1 48.04 35.45 -34.09
N LYS A 2 47.77 35.56 -32.76
CA LYS A 2 47.32 34.43 -31.91
C LYS A 2 45.79 34.38 -31.96
N LYS A 3 45.18 33.28 -32.48
CA LYS A 3 43.78 33.06 -32.46
C LYS A 3 43.39 32.50 -31.07
N ASN A 4 42.62 33.26 -30.30
CA ASN A 4 42.00 32.79 -29.08
C ASN A 4 40.76 31.96 -29.42
N ILE A 5 40.77 30.68 -29.09
CA ILE A 5 39.62 29.79 -29.17
C ILE A 5 38.88 29.86 -27.84
N TYR A 6 37.69 30.44 -27.85
CA TYR A 6 36.76 30.38 -26.70
C TYR A 6 35.96 29.09 -26.75
N ILE A 7 36.20 28.20 -25.79
CA ILE A 7 35.40 27.00 -25.58
C ILE A 7 34.19 27.41 -24.73
N ILE A 8 33.02 27.41 -25.35
CA ILE A 8 31.75 27.61 -24.64
C ILE A 8 31.35 26.27 -24.03
N LEU A 9 31.48 26.14 -22.69
CA LEU A 9 30.92 25.02 -21.93
C LEU A 9 29.40 25.19 -21.83
N ILE A 10 28.66 24.42 -22.63
CA ILE A 10 27.21 24.32 -22.50
C ILE A 10 26.92 23.32 -21.37
N SER A 11 26.55 23.83 -20.20
CA SER A 11 26.07 23.02 -19.09
C SER A 11 24.64 22.56 -19.38
N PHE A 12 24.45 21.29 -19.72
CA PHE A 12 23.12 20.67 -19.77
C PHE A 12 22.63 20.46 -18.34
N TYR A 13 21.77 21.36 -17.86
CA TYR A 13 20.97 21.09 -16.68
C TYR A 13 19.94 20.02 -17.05
N SER A 14 20.23 18.78 -16.69
CA SER A 14 19.23 17.69 -16.70
C SER A 14 18.22 18.00 -15.61
N CYS A 15 17.06 18.49 -15.99
CA CYS A 15 15.92 18.65 -15.11
C CYS A 15 15.34 17.24 -14.86
N THR A 16 15.86 16.52 -13.85
CA THR A 16 15.19 15.32 -13.36
C THR A 16 13.94 15.79 -12.65
N SER A 17 12.78 15.66 -13.30
CA SER A 17 11.49 15.88 -12.65
C SER A 17 11.36 14.90 -11.48
N SER A 18 11.46 15.42 -10.25
CA SER A 18 11.19 14.62 -9.06
C SER A 18 9.73 14.21 -9.08
N PHE A 19 9.44 12.91 -8.80
CA PHE A 19 8.08 12.43 -8.69
C PHE A 19 7.35 13.16 -7.55
N THR A 20 6.09 13.53 -7.80
CA THR A 20 5.26 14.22 -6.82
C THR A 20 4.03 13.37 -6.49
N LEU A 21 3.85 13.10 -5.20
CA LEU A 21 2.65 12.47 -4.67
C LEU A 21 1.46 13.44 -4.75
N ASN A 22 0.30 12.89 -5.07
CA ASN A 22 -0.97 13.62 -5.11
C ASN A 22 -1.93 13.07 -4.05
N GLU A 23 -2.85 13.90 -3.57
CA GLU A 23 -3.96 13.40 -2.76
C GLU A 23 -4.74 12.32 -3.53
N GLY A 24 -5.05 11.22 -2.87
CA GLY A 24 -5.67 10.05 -3.48
C GLY A 24 -4.69 8.98 -4.00
N ASP A 25 -3.39 9.23 -3.98
CA ASP A 25 -2.40 8.19 -4.27
C ASP A 25 -2.42 7.12 -3.19
N LEU A 26 -2.22 5.87 -3.62
CA LEU A 26 -2.13 4.69 -2.77
C LEU A 26 -0.68 4.27 -2.66
N LEU A 27 -0.17 4.18 -1.45
CA LEU A 27 1.18 3.68 -1.19
C LEU A 27 1.10 2.21 -0.78
N PHE A 28 1.48 1.31 -1.69
CA PHE A 28 1.60 -0.12 -1.41
C PHE A 28 3.02 -0.41 -0.95
N GLN A 29 3.15 -1.04 0.21
CA GLN A 29 4.43 -1.27 0.88
C GLN A 29 4.67 -2.75 1.15
N ASP A 30 5.88 -3.22 0.86
CA ASP A 30 6.45 -4.45 1.35
C ASP A 30 7.04 -4.15 2.75
N LEU A 31 6.31 -4.55 3.79
CA LEU A 31 6.64 -4.23 5.17
C LEU A 31 7.19 -5.47 5.89
N ASP A 32 8.48 -5.46 6.24
CA ASP A 32 9.17 -6.58 6.91
C ASP A 32 9.04 -6.54 8.45
N SER A 33 7.98 -5.94 8.99
CA SER A 33 7.90 -5.67 10.44
C SER A 33 7.60 -6.91 11.29
N SER A 34 7.12 -8.00 10.68
CA SER A 34 6.79 -9.23 11.39
C SER A 34 6.68 -10.43 10.43
N PRO A 35 6.77 -11.67 10.93
CA PRO A 35 6.49 -12.87 10.13
C PRO A 35 5.09 -12.90 9.52
N LEU A 36 4.13 -12.16 10.09
CA LEU A 36 2.78 -12.03 9.56
C LEU A 36 2.76 -11.31 8.20
N CYS A 37 3.65 -10.34 7.98
CA CYS A 37 3.81 -9.67 6.69
C CYS A 37 4.17 -10.69 5.60
N GLU A 38 5.15 -11.54 5.85
CA GLU A 38 5.56 -12.61 4.91
C GLU A 38 4.40 -13.60 4.63
N ALA A 39 3.60 -13.90 5.65
CA ALA A 39 2.45 -14.79 5.48
C ALA A 39 1.34 -14.17 4.62
N ILE A 40 1.11 -12.85 4.72
CA ILE A 40 0.18 -12.10 3.85
C ILE A 40 0.69 -12.12 2.40
N GLU A 41 1.97 -11.83 2.20
CA GLU A 41 2.62 -11.74 0.90
C GLU A 41 2.65 -13.09 0.17
N MET A 42 2.95 -14.17 0.89
CA MET A 42 3.04 -15.52 0.34
C MET A 42 1.74 -15.98 -0.33
N VAL A 43 0.58 -15.56 0.18
CA VAL A 43 -0.71 -16.05 -0.31
C VAL A 43 -1.30 -15.21 -1.43
N THR A 44 -0.76 -14.01 -1.68
CA THR A 44 -1.33 -13.09 -2.68
C THR A 44 -0.27 -12.17 -3.30
N PRO A 45 0.33 -12.57 -4.42
CA PRO A 45 1.26 -11.70 -5.13
C PRO A 45 0.57 -10.44 -5.64
N GLY A 46 1.30 -9.32 -5.59
CA GLY A 46 0.85 -8.03 -6.08
C GLY A 46 1.27 -7.73 -7.53
N TYR A 47 1.28 -6.45 -7.85
CA TYR A 47 1.71 -5.93 -9.14
C TYR A 47 3.12 -6.44 -9.51
N GLN A 48 3.25 -7.02 -10.71
CA GLN A 48 4.50 -7.66 -11.16
C GLN A 48 5.10 -8.66 -10.16
N GLU A 49 4.25 -9.41 -9.48
CA GLU A 49 4.63 -10.37 -8.44
C GLU A 49 5.28 -9.76 -7.18
N ALA A 50 5.11 -8.45 -6.98
CA ALA A 50 5.59 -7.77 -5.77
C ALA A 50 4.94 -8.33 -4.51
N ASP A 51 5.74 -8.60 -3.49
CA ASP A 51 5.29 -8.91 -2.15
C ASP A 51 4.83 -7.61 -1.48
N LEU A 52 3.54 -7.52 -1.14
CA LEU A 52 2.93 -6.31 -0.59
C LEU A 52 2.04 -6.67 0.59
N SER A 53 2.40 -6.17 1.77
CA SER A 53 1.72 -6.47 3.04
C SER A 53 0.98 -5.27 3.65
N HIS A 54 1.23 -4.06 3.16
CA HIS A 54 0.62 -2.85 3.70
C HIS A 54 0.18 -1.86 2.62
N VAL A 55 -0.84 -1.03 2.95
CA VAL A 55 -1.31 0.05 2.08
C VAL A 55 -1.77 1.26 2.90
N GLY A 56 -1.46 2.46 2.40
CA GLY A 56 -1.95 3.73 2.91
C GLY A 56 -2.44 4.65 1.80
N LEU A 57 -3.30 5.60 2.15
CA LEU A 57 -3.88 6.61 1.26
C LEU A 57 -3.23 7.96 1.51
N ILE A 58 -2.76 8.63 0.47
CA ILE A 58 -2.31 10.03 0.56
C ILE A 58 -3.51 10.95 0.73
N VAL A 59 -3.50 11.72 1.79
CA VAL A 59 -4.53 12.72 2.11
C VAL A 59 -3.88 14.06 2.42
N SER A 60 -4.58 15.16 2.12
CA SER A 60 -4.17 16.49 2.57
C SER A 60 -4.65 16.72 4.00
N ASP A 61 -3.78 17.09 4.92
CA ASP A 61 -4.09 17.47 6.29
C ASP A 61 -3.46 18.82 6.62
N LYS A 62 -4.29 19.86 6.84
CA LYS A 62 -3.84 21.23 7.12
C LYS A 62 -2.85 21.80 6.10
N GLY A 63 -3.04 21.44 4.82
CA GLY A 63 -2.18 21.88 3.71
C GLY A 63 -0.94 21.02 3.48
N GLU A 64 -0.71 19.98 4.27
CA GLU A 64 0.39 19.03 4.09
C GLU A 64 -0.14 17.67 3.65
N LEU A 65 0.58 16.98 2.75
CA LEU A 65 0.29 15.60 2.40
C LEU A 65 0.79 14.65 3.49
N LYS A 66 -0.07 13.72 3.91
CA LYS A 66 0.22 12.67 4.88
C LYS A 66 -0.33 11.34 4.38
N VAL A 67 0.18 10.25 4.92
CA VAL A 67 -0.38 8.92 4.71
C VAL A 67 -1.42 8.65 5.77
N LEU A 68 -2.67 8.41 5.37
CA LEU A 68 -3.72 7.89 6.23
C LEU A 68 -3.70 6.37 6.10
N GLU A 69 -3.56 5.68 7.21
CA GLU A 69 -3.39 4.23 7.26
C GLU A 69 -4.01 3.60 8.51
N ALA A 70 -4.48 2.37 8.37
CA ALA A 70 -4.77 1.50 9.50
C ALA A 70 -3.54 0.61 9.75
N ILE A 71 -2.88 0.83 10.86
CA ILE A 71 -1.72 0.05 11.33
C ILE A 71 -1.80 -0.02 12.86
N PRO A 72 -1.45 -1.15 13.50
CA PRO A 72 -1.56 -1.24 14.96
C PRO A 72 -0.98 -0.02 15.69
N PRO A 73 -1.66 0.50 16.71
CA PRO A 73 -2.92 -0.01 17.28
C PRO A 73 -4.19 0.63 16.69
N LYS A 74 -4.09 1.52 15.68
CA LYS A 74 -5.25 2.31 15.20
C LYS A 74 -5.05 2.97 13.85
N VAL A 75 -6.14 3.46 13.27
CA VAL A 75 -6.13 4.36 12.11
C VAL A 75 -5.48 5.70 12.49
N LYS A 76 -4.49 6.13 11.72
CA LYS A 76 -3.72 7.35 12.01
C LYS A 76 -3.24 8.07 10.74
N LEU A 77 -2.77 9.29 10.93
CA LEU A 77 -2.00 10.05 9.95
C LEU A 77 -0.50 9.86 10.24
N THR A 78 0.25 9.49 9.22
CA THR A 78 1.70 9.28 9.30
C THR A 78 2.39 10.24 8.32
N LYS A 79 3.53 10.80 8.71
CA LYS A 79 4.35 11.58 7.77
C LYS A 79 4.84 10.69 6.64
N ILE A 80 4.91 11.22 5.42
CA ILE A 80 5.34 10.44 4.24
C ILE A 80 6.73 9.82 4.47
N ASN A 81 7.69 10.58 4.99
CA ASN A 81 9.04 10.08 5.24
C ASN A 81 9.05 8.94 6.28
N ASP A 82 8.22 9.03 7.33
CA ASP A 82 8.10 7.98 8.35
C ASP A 82 7.48 6.70 7.77
N PHE A 83 6.54 6.83 6.84
CA PHE A 83 5.97 5.69 6.11
C PHE A 83 7.02 5.05 5.20
N LEU A 84 7.69 5.84 4.37
CA LEU A 84 8.67 5.36 3.40
C LEU A 84 9.88 4.69 4.07
N SER A 85 10.32 5.17 5.24
CA SER A 85 11.51 4.66 5.92
C SER A 85 11.32 3.33 6.66
N ARG A 86 10.09 2.77 6.71
CA ARG A 86 9.80 1.53 7.49
C ARG A 86 10.42 0.28 6.89
N SER A 87 10.61 0.25 5.59
CA SER A 87 11.23 -0.86 4.89
C SER A 87 12.06 -0.36 3.72
N ALA A 88 13.19 -1.00 3.47
CA ALA A 88 14.10 -0.60 2.40
C ALA A 88 14.65 -1.80 1.65
N ASP A 89 14.92 -1.61 0.37
CA ASP A 89 15.62 -2.58 -0.46
C ASP A 89 17.14 -2.59 -0.19
N ILE A 90 17.88 -3.44 -0.87
CA ILE A 90 19.34 -3.56 -0.71
C ILE A 90 20.10 -2.26 -1.04
N ASN A 91 19.49 -1.36 -1.81
CA ASN A 91 20.05 -0.05 -2.15
C ASN A 91 19.58 1.06 -1.21
N ASN A 92 18.92 0.69 -0.12
CA ASN A 92 18.32 1.59 0.85
C ASN A 92 17.20 2.49 0.28
N ASN A 93 16.52 2.05 -0.78
CA ASN A 93 15.32 2.70 -1.29
C ASN A 93 14.07 2.12 -0.61
N PRO A 94 13.04 2.94 -0.34
CA PRO A 94 11.79 2.46 0.25
C PRO A 94 11.13 1.39 -0.62
N LYS A 95 10.81 0.22 -0.07
CA LYS A 95 10.06 -0.83 -0.80
C LYS A 95 8.60 -0.46 -0.94
N VAL A 96 8.33 0.58 -1.73
CA VAL A 96 7.01 1.18 -1.92
C VAL A 96 6.75 1.44 -3.41
N ILE A 97 5.57 1.04 -3.86
CA ILE A 97 5.03 1.42 -5.17
C ILE A 97 3.81 2.31 -5.00
N VAL A 98 3.60 3.22 -5.95
CA VAL A 98 2.52 4.22 -5.89
C VAL A 98 1.47 3.91 -6.94
N GLY A 99 0.26 3.61 -6.48
CA GLY A 99 -0.92 3.48 -7.31
C GLY A 99 -1.69 4.80 -7.37
N ARG A 100 -2.18 5.16 -8.55
CA ARG A 100 -3.01 6.35 -8.78
C ARG A 100 -4.28 5.98 -9.52
N LEU A 101 -5.42 6.52 -9.09
CA LEU A 101 -6.69 6.29 -9.77
C LEU A 101 -6.67 6.83 -11.20
N LYS A 102 -7.13 6.01 -12.13
CA LYS A 102 -7.35 6.42 -13.54
C LYS A 102 -8.55 7.34 -13.66
N PRO A 103 -8.56 8.30 -14.59
CA PRO A 103 -9.82 8.90 -15.03
C PRO A 103 -10.77 7.80 -15.58
N PRO A 104 -12.10 7.82 -15.31
CA PRO A 104 -12.86 8.84 -14.60
C PRO A 104 -12.94 8.65 -13.06
N PHE A 105 -12.23 7.67 -12.49
CA PHE A 105 -12.35 7.30 -11.06
C PHE A 105 -11.77 8.32 -10.09
N THR A 106 -11.05 9.32 -10.58
CA THR A 106 -10.46 10.39 -9.74
C THR A 106 -11.52 11.23 -8.99
N SER A 107 -12.77 11.25 -9.46
CA SER A 107 -13.87 11.91 -8.76
C SER A 107 -14.17 11.29 -7.38
N ALA A 108 -13.82 10.02 -7.16
CA ALA A 108 -14.00 9.31 -5.89
C ALA A 108 -13.06 9.83 -4.78
N ILE A 109 -11.92 10.45 -5.12
CA ILE A 109 -10.85 10.81 -4.15
C ILE A 109 -11.38 11.68 -3.01
N LYS A 110 -12.19 12.68 -3.33
CA LYS A 110 -12.73 13.61 -2.31
C LYS A 110 -13.55 12.89 -1.24
N GLU A 111 -14.49 12.04 -1.66
CA GLU A 111 -15.32 11.27 -0.72
C GLU A 111 -14.52 10.26 0.04
N ALA A 112 -13.58 9.57 -0.62
CA ALA A 112 -12.69 8.59 0.00
C ALA A 112 -11.82 9.25 1.09
N THR A 113 -11.27 10.44 0.83
CA THR A 113 -10.50 11.20 1.82
C THR A 113 -11.36 11.60 3.03
N ILE A 114 -12.58 12.09 2.81
CA ILE A 114 -13.49 12.45 3.89
C ILE A 114 -13.84 11.22 4.72
N PHE A 115 -14.20 10.12 4.08
CA PHE A 115 -14.51 8.86 4.76
C PHE A 115 -13.32 8.39 5.60
N SER A 116 -12.14 8.26 5.00
CA SER A 116 -10.95 7.75 5.69
C SER A 116 -10.59 8.62 6.91
N LYS A 117 -10.66 9.94 6.77
CA LYS A 117 -10.42 10.86 7.90
C LYS A 117 -11.44 10.70 9.01
N SER A 118 -12.70 10.37 8.70
CA SER A 118 -13.73 10.10 9.72
C SER A 118 -13.42 8.87 10.59
N LYS A 119 -12.51 7.99 10.12
CA LYS A 119 -12.10 6.78 10.81
C LYS A 119 -10.85 6.94 11.69
N LEU A 120 -10.28 8.14 11.73
CA LEU A 120 -9.12 8.41 12.60
C LEU A 120 -9.38 8.01 14.05
N ASN A 121 -8.39 7.34 14.64
CA ASN A 121 -8.41 6.74 15.99
C ASN A 121 -9.30 5.51 16.14
N MET A 122 -10.00 5.02 15.12
CA MET A 122 -10.62 3.69 15.16
C MET A 122 -9.55 2.63 15.38
N LYS A 123 -9.88 1.59 16.15
CA LYS A 123 -8.94 0.49 16.46
C LYS A 123 -8.53 -0.25 15.19
N TYR A 124 -7.30 -0.75 15.20
CA TYR A 124 -6.84 -1.69 14.20
C TYR A 124 -7.57 -3.03 14.36
N ASP A 125 -7.94 -3.65 13.24
CA ASP A 125 -8.57 -4.96 13.25
C ASP A 125 -7.53 -6.07 13.06
N ASP A 126 -7.16 -6.69 14.16
CA ASP A 126 -6.25 -7.85 14.17
C ASP A 126 -6.96 -9.15 13.69
N SER A 127 -8.30 -9.15 13.61
CA SER A 127 -9.06 -10.34 13.19
C SER A 127 -9.19 -10.48 11.67
N PHE A 128 -8.97 -9.41 10.92
CA PHE A 128 -9.18 -9.30 9.47
C PHE A 128 -10.61 -9.66 9.03
N VAL A 129 -11.61 -9.30 9.87
CA VAL A 129 -13.03 -9.58 9.63
C VAL A 129 -13.77 -8.27 9.34
N LEU A 130 -14.49 -8.22 8.23
CA LEU A 130 -15.23 -7.03 7.82
C LEU A 130 -16.39 -6.68 8.78
N ASN A 131 -16.77 -5.40 8.79
CA ASN A 131 -17.98 -4.88 9.48
C ASN A 131 -17.97 -5.03 11.01
N ASN A 132 -16.82 -4.99 11.67
CA ASN A 132 -16.68 -5.07 13.12
C ASN A 132 -16.35 -3.74 13.81
N SER A 133 -16.46 -2.61 13.12
CA SER A 133 -16.12 -1.26 13.60
C SER A 133 -14.64 -1.04 13.91
N MET A 134 -13.78 -1.90 13.44
CA MET A 134 -12.32 -1.78 13.42
C MET A 134 -11.86 -1.80 11.96
N TYR A 135 -10.60 -1.53 11.69
CA TYR A 135 -10.09 -1.49 10.32
C TYR A 135 -8.70 -2.08 10.21
N TYR A 136 -8.49 -3.03 9.31
CA TYR A 136 -7.15 -3.34 8.81
C TYR A 136 -6.84 -2.50 7.55
N CYS A 137 -5.60 -2.48 7.10
CA CYS A 137 -5.13 -1.50 6.11
C CYS A 137 -5.96 -1.50 4.80
N SER A 138 -6.16 -2.66 4.20
CA SER A 138 -6.86 -2.77 2.92
C SER A 138 -8.39 -2.64 3.05
N GLU A 139 -8.99 -3.02 4.18
CA GLU A 139 -10.41 -2.77 4.46
C GLU A 139 -10.72 -1.27 4.50
N LEU A 140 -9.92 -0.49 5.24
CA LEU A 140 -10.08 0.96 5.31
C LEU A 140 -10.10 1.60 3.92
N ILE A 141 -9.18 1.20 3.05
CA ILE A 141 -9.10 1.72 1.69
C ILE A 141 -10.26 1.19 0.83
N HIS A 142 -10.63 -0.08 0.98
CA HIS A 142 -11.78 -0.64 0.26
C HIS A 142 -13.06 0.14 0.58
N GLU A 143 -13.36 0.35 1.85
CA GLU A 143 -14.56 1.08 2.27
C GLU A 143 -14.54 2.54 1.84
N ALA A 144 -13.37 3.18 1.84
CA ALA A 144 -13.22 4.55 1.34
C ALA A 144 -13.65 4.68 -0.14
N PHE A 145 -13.45 3.64 -0.93
CA PHE A 145 -13.77 3.64 -2.37
C PHE A 145 -14.93 2.70 -2.75
N ILE A 146 -15.75 2.28 -1.79
CA ILE A 146 -16.78 1.26 -2.00
C ILE A 146 -17.85 1.69 -3.01
N LYS A 147 -18.23 2.98 -3.00
CA LYS A 147 -19.27 3.54 -3.91
C LYS A 147 -18.85 3.42 -5.38
N ASP A 148 -17.58 3.57 -5.66
CA ASP A 148 -17.03 3.54 -7.02
C ASP A 148 -16.52 2.15 -7.41
N SER A 149 -16.63 1.19 -6.48
CA SER A 149 -16.21 -0.20 -6.67
C SER A 149 -14.78 -0.32 -7.18
N ILE A 150 -13.86 0.53 -6.68
CA ILE A 150 -12.46 0.56 -7.13
C ILE A 150 -11.78 -0.77 -6.84
N PHE A 151 -12.10 -1.38 -5.71
CA PHE A 151 -11.55 -2.66 -5.27
C PHE A 151 -12.67 -3.68 -5.08
N LYS A 152 -12.38 -4.94 -5.37
CA LYS A 152 -13.34 -6.05 -5.25
C LYS A 152 -12.90 -6.95 -4.11
N LEU A 153 -13.83 -7.26 -3.21
CA LEU A 153 -13.62 -8.29 -2.20
C LEU A 153 -13.50 -9.67 -2.85
N LEU A 154 -12.59 -10.48 -2.34
CA LEU A 154 -12.39 -11.87 -2.77
C LEU A 154 -12.35 -12.80 -1.55
N PRO A 155 -12.64 -14.09 -1.72
CA PRO A 155 -12.42 -15.06 -0.65
C PRO A 155 -10.96 -15.05 -0.21
N MET A 156 -10.74 -14.78 1.08
CA MET A 156 -9.39 -14.80 1.65
C MET A 156 -8.82 -16.21 1.73
N THR A 157 -7.51 -16.32 1.60
CA THR A 157 -6.81 -17.59 1.79
C THR A 157 -5.67 -17.43 2.78
N PHE A 158 -5.54 -18.41 3.66
CA PHE A 158 -4.49 -18.55 4.67
C PHE A 158 -3.68 -19.83 4.42
N LEU A 159 -3.84 -20.39 3.22
CA LEU A 159 -3.24 -21.64 2.82
C LEU A 159 -1.93 -21.41 2.07
N HIS A 160 -0.94 -22.24 2.35
CA HIS A 160 0.29 -22.27 1.57
C HIS A 160 -0.03 -22.55 0.08
N PRO A 161 0.48 -21.75 -0.88
CA PRO A 161 0.04 -21.82 -2.27
C PRO A 161 0.33 -23.17 -2.95
N LYS A 162 1.35 -23.91 -2.49
CA LYS A 162 1.74 -25.23 -3.06
C LYS A 162 1.11 -26.39 -2.31
N THR A 163 1.26 -26.45 -0.98
CA THR A 163 0.80 -27.61 -0.19
C THR A 163 -0.67 -27.58 0.13
N LYS A 164 -1.31 -26.38 0.06
CA LYS A 164 -2.69 -26.13 0.44
C LYS A 164 -3.00 -26.35 1.93
N ASP A 165 -1.98 -26.50 2.74
CA ASP A 165 -2.13 -26.53 4.19
C ASP A 165 -2.22 -25.10 4.74
N THR A 166 -2.94 -24.92 5.84
CA THR A 166 -2.91 -23.65 6.57
C THR A 166 -1.50 -23.39 7.10
N LEU A 167 -0.97 -22.22 6.80
CA LEU A 167 0.35 -21.79 7.31
C LEU A 167 0.35 -21.77 8.86
N ASP A 168 1.41 -22.30 9.46
CA ASP A 168 1.50 -22.41 10.93
C ASP A 168 1.43 -21.07 11.61
N ILE A 169 2.03 -20.02 11.03
CA ILE A 169 1.91 -18.65 11.54
C ILE A 169 0.45 -18.20 11.71
N TRP A 170 -0.43 -18.56 10.78
CA TRP A 170 -1.84 -18.23 10.88
C TRP A 170 -2.54 -19.05 11.95
N LYS A 171 -2.19 -20.34 12.12
CA LYS A 171 -2.74 -21.18 13.17
C LYS A 171 -2.41 -20.61 14.56
N GLU A 172 -1.16 -20.20 14.77
CA GLU A 172 -0.69 -19.61 16.02
C GLU A 172 -1.37 -18.25 16.25
N TYR A 173 -1.37 -17.37 15.25
CA TYR A 173 -1.96 -16.05 15.33
C TYR A 173 -3.45 -16.08 15.73
N TYR A 174 -4.26 -16.87 15.04
CA TYR A 174 -5.70 -16.97 15.33
C TYR A 174 -5.99 -17.74 16.61
N LYS A 175 -5.10 -18.65 17.03
CA LYS A 175 -5.17 -19.31 18.35
C LYS A 175 -4.96 -18.30 19.49
N GLU A 176 -4.01 -17.39 19.36
CA GLU A 176 -3.78 -16.31 20.34
C GLU A 176 -4.98 -15.36 20.43
N LEU A 177 -5.60 -15.04 19.32
CA LEU A 177 -6.83 -14.24 19.29
C LEU A 177 -8.07 -15.00 19.79
N ASN A 178 -7.98 -16.32 19.99
CA ASN A 178 -9.09 -17.19 20.37
C ASN A 178 -10.30 -17.10 19.43
N ILE A 179 -10.05 -17.00 18.11
CA ILE A 179 -11.08 -17.01 17.07
C ILE A 179 -10.72 -17.98 15.95
N LYS A 180 -11.68 -18.30 15.11
CA LYS A 180 -11.45 -19.15 13.93
C LYS A 180 -10.73 -18.37 12.84
N ILE A 181 -9.87 -19.05 12.06
CA ILE A 181 -9.29 -18.51 10.84
C ILE A 181 -10.42 -18.21 9.85
N PRO A 182 -10.56 -16.99 9.32
CA PRO A 182 -11.63 -16.62 8.39
C PRO A 182 -11.32 -17.09 6.95
N GLN A 183 -10.95 -18.37 6.80
CA GLN A 183 -10.64 -18.99 5.52
C GLN A 183 -11.86 -18.97 4.61
N GLY A 184 -11.75 -18.32 3.48
CA GLY A 184 -12.83 -18.22 2.49
C GLY A 184 -13.80 -17.08 2.73
N ASP A 185 -13.73 -16.38 3.86
CA ASP A 185 -14.52 -15.17 4.08
C ASP A 185 -14.07 -14.07 3.11
N LEU A 186 -15.00 -13.19 2.75
CA LEU A 186 -14.69 -12.08 1.87
C LEU A 186 -13.74 -11.08 2.55
N GLY A 187 -12.71 -10.69 1.84
CA GLY A 187 -11.73 -9.72 2.32
C GLY A 187 -10.84 -9.20 1.20
N LEU A 188 -9.79 -8.52 1.57
CA LEU A 188 -8.87 -7.88 0.64
C LEU A 188 -7.47 -7.79 1.26
N ASN A 189 -6.45 -7.74 0.41
CA ASN A 189 -5.10 -7.41 0.84
C ASN A 189 -4.40 -6.45 -0.13
N PRO A 190 -3.27 -5.85 0.25
CA PRO A 190 -2.57 -4.86 -0.58
C PRO A 190 -2.10 -5.43 -1.92
N GLY A 191 -1.67 -6.69 -1.97
CA GLY A 191 -1.26 -7.35 -3.21
C GLY A 191 -2.39 -7.36 -4.24
N ILE A 192 -3.56 -7.88 -3.87
CA ILE A 192 -4.75 -7.91 -4.74
C ILE A 192 -5.18 -6.49 -5.15
N MET A 193 -5.13 -5.53 -4.22
CA MET A 193 -5.50 -4.14 -4.51
C MET A 193 -4.61 -3.52 -5.59
N SER A 194 -3.32 -3.80 -5.57
CA SER A 194 -2.36 -3.28 -6.56
C SER A 194 -2.62 -3.77 -7.99
N LEU A 195 -3.42 -4.83 -8.15
CA LEU A 195 -3.84 -5.41 -9.43
C LEU A 195 -5.13 -4.80 -10.00
N SER A 196 -5.73 -3.82 -9.30
CA SER A 196 -6.97 -3.18 -9.78
C SER A 196 -6.76 -2.51 -11.14
N LYS A 197 -7.63 -2.82 -12.11
CA LYS A 197 -7.61 -2.20 -13.44
C LYS A 197 -7.97 -0.71 -13.41
N LYS A 198 -8.45 -0.20 -12.27
CA LYS A 198 -8.87 1.18 -12.08
C LYS A 198 -7.75 2.09 -11.55
N ILE A 199 -6.56 1.53 -11.31
CA ILE A 199 -5.36 2.28 -10.93
C ILE A 199 -4.25 2.06 -11.96
N ASP A 200 -3.31 3.00 -12.00
CA ASP A 200 -2.00 2.85 -12.64
C ASP A 200 -0.92 2.88 -11.57
N ILE A 201 0.12 2.05 -11.72
CA ILE A 201 1.34 2.23 -10.93
C ILE A 201 2.14 3.35 -11.59
N VAL A 202 2.24 4.48 -10.90
CA VAL A 202 2.82 5.72 -11.44
C VAL A 202 4.24 6.00 -10.95
N HIS A 203 4.68 5.29 -9.91
CA HIS A 203 6.03 5.42 -9.37
C HIS A 203 6.44 4.19 -8.55
N ILE A 204 7.74 3.91 -8.53
CA ILE A 204 8.39 2.87 -7.75
C ILE A 204 9.57 3.52 -7.04
N TYR A 205 9.50 3.66 -5.72
CA TYR A 205 10.62 4.20 -4.93
C TYR A 205 11.79 3.22 -4.87
N GLY A 206 11.49 1.98 -4.57
CA GLY A 206 12.39 0.84 -4.56
C GLY A 206 11.60 -0.44 -4.80
N TYR A 207 12.28 -1.54 -5.03
CA TYR A 207 11.64 -2.77 -5.45
C TYR A 207 11.22 -3.62 -4.24
N PRO A 208 9.90 -3.83 -4.03
CA PRO A 208 9.40 -4.87 -3.15
C PRO A 208 10.01 -6.23 -3.51
N LYS A 209 10.13 -7.11 -2.52
CA LYS A 209 10.57 -8.49 -2.74
C LYS A 209 9.66 -9.18 -3.76
N GLY A 210 10.19 -10.11 -4.52
CA GLY A 210 9.43 -10.85 -5.55
C GLY A 210 9.14 -10.07 -6.83
N MET A 211 9.20 -8.73 -6.81
CA MET A 211 8.82 -7.89 -7.95
C MET A 211 9.69 -8.15 -9.19
N LYS A 212 9.05 -8.46 -10.30
CA LYS A 212 9.70 -8.60 -11.62
C LYS A 212 9.94 -7.25 -12.26
N LYS A 213 11.13 -7.09 -12.86
CA LYS A 213 11.52 -5.88 -13.60
C LYS A 213 11.08 -5.94 -15.05
#